data_8f1c800a724a6b4ef797661167ebe701
#
_entry.id   8f1c800a724a6b4ef797661167ebe701
#
_cell.length_a   1.000
_cell.length_b   1.000
_cell.length_c   1.000
_cell.angle_alpha   90.00
_cell.angle_beta   90.00
_cell.angle_gamma   90.00
#
_symmetry.space_group_name_H-M   'P 1'
#
loop_
_entity.id
_entity.type
_entity.pdbx_description
1 polymer ?
#
loop_
_entity_poly.entity_id
_entity_poly.type
_entity_poly.pdbx_seq_one_letter_code
_entity_poly.pdbx_strand_id
1 'polypeptide(L)'
;MKLEFEYGHGTMAAELPDSTDIFIPGETVKDPDCIPEDKLEAAYLESLAHPIGMPTLSELAHKGSTVTFIVPDRVKGGEQPTSHRKMSIKYMLKELYAAGVEKKRYFIHYFQWFTSKK
;
A
#
# COMPACT_ATOMS: atom_id res chain seq x y z
N MET A 1 29.46 14.09 11.29
CA MET A 1 29.11 14.76 10.02
C MET A 1 28.02 15.79 10.22
N LYS A 2 27.99 16.88 9.46
CA LYS A 2 26.90 17.89 9.49
C LYS A 2 25.90 17.54 8.38
N LEU A 3 24.62 17.43 8.74
CA LEU A 3 23.52 17.24 7.80
C LEU A 3 22.64 18.48 7.77
N GLU A 4 22.33 18.99 6.58
CA GLU A 4 21.36 20.04 6.36
C GLU A 4 20.11 19.42 5.71
N PHE A 5 18.93 19.78 6.21
CA PHE A 5 17.64 19.29 5.73
C PHE A 5 16.56 20.37 5.77
N GLU A 6 15.55 20.22 4.93
CA GLU A 6 14.41 21.11 4.90
C GLU A 6 13.59 21.01 6.18
N TYR A 7 13.24 22.17 6.76
CA TYR A 7 12.41 22.29 7.93
C TYR A 7 11.45 23.47 7.80
N GLY A 8 10.18 23.19 7.63
CA GLY A 8 9.17 24.23 7.41
C GLY A 8 9.43 25.01 6.12
N HIS A 9 9.73 26.30 6.25
CA HIS A 9 10.07 27.20 5.14
C HIS A 9 11.57 27.53 5.05
N GLY A 10 12.39 26.79 5.73
CA GLY A 10 13.84 27.00 5.77
C GLY A 10 14.62 25.70 5.87
N THR A 11 15.91 25.83 6.16
CA THR A 11 16.81 24.71 6.39
C THR A 11 17.26 24.66 7.84
N MET A 12 17.43 23.47 8.36
CA MET A 12 18.01 23.19 9.67
C MET A 12 19.24 22.30 9.47
N ALA A 13 20.23 22.47 10.35
CA ALA A 13 21.41 21.64 10.37
C ALA A 13 21.48 20.83 11.67
N ALA A 14 21.92 19.58 11.57
CA ALA A 14 22.18 18.71 12.71
C ALA A 14 23.60 18.12 12.62
N GLU A 15 24.26 18.02 13.78
CA GLU A 15 25.50 17.26 13.93
C GLU A 15 25.16 15.80 14.23
N LEU A 16 25.59 14.90 13.37
CA LEU A 16 25.35 13.45 13.49
C LEU A 16 26.67 12.69 13.62
N PRO A 17 26.68 11.51 14.24
CA PRO A 17 27.84 10.62 14.20
C PRO A 17 28.30 10.35 12.76
N ASP A 18 29.60 10.24 12.52
CA ASP A 18 30.14 9.97 11.17
C ASP A 18 29.75 8.59 10.64
N SER A 19 29.31 7.69 11.50
CA SER A 19 28.77 6.36 11.17
C SER A 19 27.27 6.38 10.77
N THR A 20 26.65 7.56 10.69
CA THR A 20 25.22 7.65 10.31
C THR A 20 25.06 7.40 8.81
N ASP A 21 24.25 6.41 8.46
CA ASP A 21 23.80 6.20 7.10
C ASP A 21 22.64 7.14 6.75
N ILE A 22 22.78 7.87 5.64
CA ILE A 22 21.75 8.79 5.16
C ILE A 22 21.06 8.14 3.96
N PHE A 23 19.75 7.94 4.08
CA PHE A 23 18.89 7.52 2.99
C PHE A 23 18.18 8.72 2.36
N ILE A 24 18.48 9.00 1.11
CA ILE A 24 17.78 10.00 0.28
C ILE A 24 17.19 9.27 -0.92
N PRO A 25 15.83 9.18 -1.02
CA PRO A 25 15.19 8.53 -2.16
C PRO A 25 15.63 9.14 -3.50
N GLY A 26 15.98 8.28 -4.47
CA GLY A 26 16.44 8.70 -5.79
C GLY A 26 17.93 9.13 -5.86
N GLU A 27 18.56 9.48 -4.74
CA GLU A 27 19.97 9.89 -4.69
C GLU A 27 20.89 8.78 -4.18
N THR A 28 20.73 8.38 -2.91
CA THR A 28 21.57 7.34 -2.29
C THR A 28 21.09 5.93 -2.61
N VAL A 29 19.79 5.77 -2.87
CA VAL A 29 19.20 4.51 -3.33
C VAL A 29 18.39 4.79 -4.60
N LYS A 30 18.77 4.08 -5.67
CA LYS A 30 18.05 4.18 -6.95
C LYS A 30 16.63 3.65 -6.78
N ASP A 31 15.64 4.40 -7.27
CA ASP A 31 14.28 3.94 -7.31
C ASP A 31 14.18 2.65 -8.15
N PRO A 32 13.40 1.65 -7.69
CA PRO A 32 13.19 0.44 -8.47
C PRO A 32 12.42 0.77 -9.76
N ASP A 33 12.67 0.00 -10.79
CA ASP A 33 11.92 0.12 -12.04
C ASP A 33 10.44 -0.18 -11.78
N CYS A 34 9.55 0.67 -12.31
CA CYS A 34 8.11 0.44 -12.22
C CYS A 34 7.71 -0.82 -12.98
N ILE A 35 6.76 -1.56 -12.44
CA ILE A 35 6.16 -2.69 -13.16
C ILE A 35 5.39 -2.13 -14.38
N PRO A 36 5.68 -2.56 -15.62
CA PRO A 36 4.95 -2.15 -16.80
C PRO A 36 3.44 -2.45 -16.68
N GLU A 37 2.60 -1.59 -17.25
CA GLU A 37 1.15 -1.69 -17.11
C GLU A 37 0.58 -3.03 -17.60
N ASP A 38 1.13 -3.55 -18.70
CA ASP A 38 0.76 -4.85 -19.29
C ASP A 38 1.14 -6.06 -18.39
N LYS A 39 2.03 -5.87 -17.42
CA LYS A 39 2.46 -6.90 -16.44
C LYS A 39 1.82 -6.75 -15.06
N LEU A 40 1.07 -5.68 -14.82
CA LEU A 40 0.48 -5.41 -13.50
C LEU A 40 -0.49 -6.53 -13.07
N GLU A 41 -1.34 -7.03 -13.96
CA GLU A 41 -2.27 -8.11 -13.62
C GLU A 41 -1.53 -9.37 -13.18
N ALA A 42 -0.51 -9.78 -13.93
CA ALA A 42 0.29 -10.94 -13.59
C ALA A 42 1.02 -10.77 -12.24
N ALA A 43 1.56 -9.58 -11.98
CA ALA A 43 2.21 -9.27 -10.71
C ALA A 43 1.24 -9.32 -9.52
N TYR A 44 0.00 -8.85 -9.68
CA TYR A 44 -1.04 -8.97 -8.65
C TYR A 44 -1.42 -10.43 -8.38
N LEU A 45 -1.65 -11.21 -9.43
CA LEU A 45 -1.99 -12.62 -9.27
C LEU A 45 -0.86 -13.41 -8.61
N GLU A 46 0.38 -13.14 -9.00
CA GLU A 46 1.57 -13.74 -8.38
C GLU A 46 1.68 -13.39 -6.90
N SER A 47 1.48 -12.13 -6.52
CA SER A 47 1.53 -11.69 -5.12
C SER A 47 0.43 -12.30 -4.25
N LEU A 48 -0.73 -12.61 -4.82
CA LEU A 48 -1.82 -13.28 -4.12
C LEU A 48 -1.59 -14.79 -4.00
N ALA A 49 -0.97 -15.40 -5.02
CA ALA A 49 -0.63 -16.81 -5.01
C ALA A 49 0.54 -17.15 -4.05
N HIS A 50 1.46 -16.19 -3.87
CA HIS A 50 2.67 -16.36 -3.06
C HIS A 50 2.81 -15.23 -2.02
N PRO A 51 1.90 -15.12 -1.05
CA PRO A 51 1.96 -14.09 -0.01
C PRO A 51 3.15 -14.31 0.92
N ILE A 52 3.79 -13.22 1.35
CA ILE A 52 4.98 -13.27 2.21
C ILE A 52 4.56 -13.53 3.66
N GLY A 53 5.00 -14.66 4.21
CA GLY A 53 4.83 -15.00 5.64
C GLY A 53 3.40 -15.27 6.10
N MET A 54 2.45 -15.49 5.17
CA MET A 54 1.07 -15.81 5.49
C MET A 54 0.46 -16.78 4.48
N PRO A 55 -0.63 -17.50 4.84
CA PRO A 55 -1.39 -18.30 3.88
C PRO A 55 -2.09 -17.44 2.81
N THR A 56 -2.49 -18.07 1.72
CA THR A 56 -3.29 -17.44 0.66
C THR A 56 -4.68 -17.01 1.16
N LEU A 57 -5.33 -16.10 0.46
CA LEU A 57 -6.70 -15.68 0.81
C LEU A 57 -7.70 -16.86 0.77
N SER A 58 -7.51 -17.79 -0.15
CA SER A 58 -8.36 -18.97 -0.29
C SER A 58 -8.16 -19.99 0.84
N GLU A 59 -7.02 -20.00 1.50
CA GLU A 59 -6.77 -20.82 2.70
C GLU A 59 -7.32 -20.16 3.98
N LEU A 60 -7.34 -18.81 4.03
CA LEU A 60 -7.82 -18.06 5.17
C LEU A 60 -9.34 -17.85 5.16
N ALA A 61 -9.97 -17.76 3.99
CA ALA A 61 -11.38 -17.44 3.84
C ALA A 61 -12.19 -18.65 3.34
N HIS A 62 -13.42 -18.74 3.78
CA HIS A 62 -14.36 -19.80 3.40
C HIS A 62 -15.80 -19.25 3.38
N LYS A 63 -16.75 -20.07 2.96
CA LYS A 63 -18.19 -19.73 3.05
C LYS A 63 -18.57 -19.36 4.48
N GLY A 64 -19.16 -18.17 4.65
CA GLY A 64 -19.53 -17.62 5.96
C GLY A 64 -18.48 -16.68 6.57
N SER A 65 -17.27 -16.61 6.04
CA SER A 65 -16.27 -15.61 6.47
C SER A 65 -16.78 -14.19 6.25
N THR A 66 -16.39 -13.28 7.15
CA THR A 66 -16.62 -11.86 7.03
C THR A 66 -15.30 -11.18 6.67
N VAL A 67 -15.30 -10.34 5.65
CA VAL A 67 -14.11 -9.65 5.15
C VAL A 67 -14.28 -8.15 5.30
N THR A 68 -13.28 -7.50 5.87
CA THR A 68 -13.23 -6.05 5.99
C THR A 68 -12.04 -5.52 5.20
N PHE A 69 -12.31 -4.65 4.22
CA PHE A 69 -11.29 -3.87 3.54
C PHE A 69 -11.07 -2.57 4.29
N ILE A 70 -9.86 -2.37 4.77
CA ILE A 70 -9.44 -1.10 5.39
C ILE A 70 -8.66 -0.33 4.32
N VAL A 71 -9.21 0.80 3.87
CA VAL A 71 -8.58 1.63 2.85
C VAL A 71 -8.25 3.00 3.42
N PRO A 72 -7.05 3.54 3.17
CA PRO A 72 -6.71 4.89 3.57
C PRO A 72 -7.56 5.89 2.78
N ASP A 73 -7.64 7.12 3.28
CA ASP A 73 -8.39 8.19 2.65
C ASP A 73 -7.89 8.53 1.24
N ARG A 74 -8.66 9.35 0.52
CA ARG A 74 -8.35 9.78 -0.85
C ARG A 74 -7.07 10.60 -0.96
N VAL A 75 -6.68 11.31 0.11
CA VAL A 75 -5.45 12.14 0.16
C VAL A 75 -4.18 11.29 -0.04
N LYS A 76 -4.26 9.99 0.24
CA LYS A 76 -3.17 9.04 0.02
C LYS A 76 -3.14 8.47 -1.41
N GLY A 77 -3.44 9.27 -2.42
CA GLY A 77 -3.37 8.89 -3.83
C GLY A 77 -4.54 8.01 -4.33
N GLY A 78 -5.63 7.90 -3.57
CA GLY A 78 -6.75 7.01 -3.90
C GLY A 78 -7.57 7.42 -5.11
N GLU A 79 -7.54 8.70 -5.51
CA GLU A 79 -8.27 9.22 -6.68
C GLU A 79 -7.43 9.23 -7.96
N GLN A 80 -6.15 8.91 -7.88
CA GLN A 80 -5.31 8.89 -9.07
C GLN A 80 -5.73 7.76 -10.02
N PRO A 81 -5.77 8.00 -11.35
CA PRO A 81 -6.07 6.97 -12.34
C PRO A 81 -5.17 5.74 -12.22
N THR A 82 -3.92 5.96 -11.83
CA THR A 82 -2.88 4.94 -11.61
C THR A 82 -2.94 4.29 -10.23
N SER A 83 -3.96 4.59 -9.41
CA SER A 83 -4.09 4.00 -8.08
C SER A 83 -4.26 2.49 -8.16
N HIS A 84 -3.35 1.76 -7.51
CA HIS A 84 -3.38 0.30 -7.43
C HIS A 84 -4.51 -0.24 -6.55
N ARG A 85 -5.18 0.59 -5.76
CA ARG A 85 -6.27 0.16 -4.85
C ARG A 85 -7.40 -0.54 -5.59
N LYS A 86 -7.82 0.02 -6.72
CA LYS A 86 -8.90 -0.56 -7.55
C LYS A 86 -8.54 -1.95 -8.07
N MET A 87 -7.30 -2.09 -8.54
CA MET A 87 -6.77 -3.37 -9.03
C MET A 87 -6.64 -4.38 -7.90
N SER A 88 -6.02 -3.99 -6.77
CA SER A 88 -5.86 -4.84 -5.60
C SER A 88 -7.20 -5.38 -5.09
N ILE A 89 -8.19 -4.49 -4.89
CA ILE A 89 -9.53 -4.90 -4.43
C ILE A 89 -10.18 -5.85 -5.45
N LYS A 90 -10.07 -5.57 -6.76
CA LYS A 90 -10.63 -6.41 -7.82
C LYS A 90 -10.12 -7.85 -7.74
N TYR A 91 -8.80 -8.04 -7.62
CA TYR A 91 -8.20 -9.39 -7.59
C TYR A 91 -8.41 -10.09 -6.25
N MET A 92 -8.30 -9.39 -5.13
CA MET A 92 -8.66 -9.95 -3.83
C MET A 92 -10.11 -10.40 -3.77
N LEU A 93 -11.06 -9.65 -4.33
CA LEU A 93 -12.45 -10.05 -4.42
C LEU A 93 -12.65 -11.30 -5.27
N LYS A 94 -11.93 -11.45 -6.39
CA LYS A 94 -11.98 -12.67 -7.20
C LYS A 94 -11.60 -13.91 -6.38
N GLU A 95 -10.48 -13.86 -5.65
CA GLU A 95 -10.01 -14.93 -4.78
C GLU A 95 -11.03 -15.27 -3.68
N LEU A 96 -11.53 -14.24 -3.00
CA LEU A 96 -12.48 -14.40 -1.90
C LEU A 96 -13.83 -14.96 -2.36
N TYR A 97 -14.30 -14.57 -3.56
CA TYR A 97 -15.51 -15.17 -4.13
C TYR A 97 -15.27 -16.65 -4.52
N ALA A 98 -14.11 -16.97 -5.06
CA ALA A 98 -13.74 -18.35 -5.36
C ALA A 98 -13.67 -19.20 -4.08
N ALA A 99 -13.25 -18.63 -2.95
CA ALA A 99 -13.26 -19.25 -1.63
C ALA A 99 -14.69 -19.35 -1.00
N GLY A 100 -15.72 -18.81 -1.66
CA GLY A 100 -17.10 -18.92 -1.25
C GLY A 100 -17.63 -17.80 -0.34
N VAL A 101 -16.88 -16.71 -0.18
CA VAL A 101 -17.34 -15.55 0.63
C VAL A 101 -18.48 -14.83 -0.09
N GLU A 102 -19.61 -14.66 0.58
CA GLU A 102 -20.82 -14.06 0.01
C GLU A 102 -20.77 -12.53 -0.01
N LYS A 103 -21.36 -11.89 -1.04
CA LYS A 103 -21.40 -10.41 -1.20
C LYS A 103 -21.81 -9.64 0.05
N LYS A 104 -22.79 -10.13 0.80
CA LYS A 104 -23.28 -9.48 2.02
C LYS A 104 -22.30 -9.48 3.20
N ARG A 105 -21.17 -10.17 3.06
CA ARG A 105 -20.15 -10.34 4.08
C ARG A 105 -18.95 -9.42 3.90
N TYR A 106 -18.99 -8.47 2.96
CA TYR A 106 -17.92 -7.51 2.74
C TYR A 106 -18.26 -6.16 3.36
N PHE A 107 -17.28 -5.60 4.06
CA PHE A 107 -17.33 -4.28 4.66
C PHE A 107 -16.15 -3.47 4.16
N ILE A 108 -16.35 -2.17 3.93
CA ILE A 108 -15.29 -1.24 3.57
C ILE A 108 -15.23 -0.17 4.66
N HIS A 109 -14.10 -0.08 5.32
CA HIS A 109 -13.80 0.99 6.27
C HIS A 109 -12.82 1.97 5.64
N TYR A 110 -13.24 3.24 5.53
CA TYR A 110 -12.36 4.33 5.15
C TYR A 110 -11.70 4.88 6.40
N PHE A 111 -10.38 4.85 6.44
CA PHE A 111 -9.62 5.51 7.49
C PHE A 111 -9.52 6.99 7.14
N GLN A 112 -10.39 7.80 7.72
CA GLN A 112 -10.39 9.25 7.54
C GLN A 112 -9.60 9.90 8.68
N TRP A 113 -8.43 10.47 8.38
CA TRP A 113 -7.79 11.40 9.30
C TRP A 113 -8.67 12.64 9.37
N PHE A 114 -9.16 12.96 10.55
CA PHE A 114 -9.84 14.20 10.78
C PHE A 114 -8.86 15.36 10.58
N THR A 115 -8.80 15.91 9.40
CA THR A 115 -8.35 17.28 9.24
C THR A 115 -9.50 18.15 9.74
N SER A 116 -9.39 18.65 10.97
CA SER A 116 -10.31 19.66 11.47
C SER A 116 -10.29 20.81 10.47
N LYS A 117 -11.39 21.01 9.75
CA LYS A 117 -11.59 22.27 9.04
C LYS A 117 -11.59 23.37 10.10
N LYS A 118 -10.55 24.22 10.13
CA LYS A 118 -10.65 25.55 10.70
C LYS A 118 -11.42 26.43 9.74
#